data_73872c0a522ac7f83a5fc3c388e8d9e5
#
_entry.id   73872c0a522ac7f83a5fc3c388e8d9e5
#
_cell.length_a   1.000
_cell.length_b   1.000
_cell.length_c   1.000
_cell.angle_alpha   90.00
_cell.angle_beta   90.00
_cell.angle_gamma   90.00
#
_symmetry.space_group_name_H-M   'P 1'
#
loop_
_entity.id
_entity.type
_entity.pdbx_description
1 polymer ?
#
loop_
_entity_poly.entity_id
_entity_poly.type
_entity_poly.pdbx_seq_one_letter_code
_entity_poly.pdbx_strand_id
1 'polypeptide(L)'
;VAGESPRGTAAGTGHAAAAPGGTGGTALATADAADGAAEDADGRPGASGSGDTPGGTTTVPVPDEDQQVGPLKEADSGSATGTEPGDPSGAPEDEAADSQGRRRGRGLWELARRNPAFSVIIATAALLRVVAMLGYQPVMFFNDSFDYLHVATDPYPHPLRPDGYAFLLLVLKPFHSFVLVAAVQHLMGLAMGVMIYALLRRRFRLPGWGAALAAAPVLLDAYQLQLEHLVLSDTMFTFLVMSAVTLLLWRDRPSWKIAAAVGLIVGLAWLTRSVGMPVLLGVLVYMLIRRSGWKIMAATLAACMLPVLAYMGWYKAESDKFAITESNGIFLYARVYKFADCHQMKDLPVSEYPLCTEPANRLPNSQDGIWNAQSPLNRYTGTRFSPENNALGNDFAKRAIIAQPFDYLQVVAHDFFRVFRWERTVFPDEATYSQYEFGKKSRPLPEWHMPGGGIASAEARAYERGDARTQVVDPFAGVARGYQDVFYLRGTMIGAILLIGLAGLVPLWRRFGGEALLPWTLATGLLLAPAATAEFDYRYVLPAIPLAALAAGAAFRPEARATAAGWTRTLRAVPKSRRGQDEATPKDADPKTPFA
;
A
#
# COMPACT_ATOMS: atom_id res chain seq x y z
N VAL A 1 -26.34 -57.36 0.57
CA VAL A 1 -25.78 -58.73 0.52
C VAL A 1 -24.32 -58.54 0.86
N ALA A 2 -23.95 -58.57 2.09
CA ALA A 2 -23.50 -59.62 2.98
C ALA A 2 -22.19 -60.29 2.54
N GLY A 3 -21.18 -60.23 3.40
CA GLY A 3 -20.28 -61.26 3.85
C GLY A 3 -18.82 -60.81 3.85
N GLU A 4 -18.29 -60.50 4.98
CA GLU A 4 -17.55 -61.28 5.99
C GLU A 4 -16.02 -61.30 5.76
N SER A 5 -15.34 -60.82 6.79
CA SER A 5 -13.93 -61.08 7.16
C SER A 5 -13.69 -62.56 7.50
N PRO A 6 -12.46 -63.05 7.57
CA PRO A 6 -11.91 -63.24 8.91
C PRO A 6 -10.41 -62.93 9.15
N ARG A 7 -10.12 -62.92 10.45
CA ARG A 7 -8.89 -62.75 11.22
C ARG A 7 -7.84 -63.86 11.06
N GLY A 8 -6.60 -63.54 11.44
CA GLY A 8 -5.54 -64.47 11.84
C GLY A 8 -4.22 -63.75 11.97
N THR A 9 -3.84 -63.33 13.10
CA THR A 9 -2.91 -63.65 14.19
C THR A 9 -1.51 -64.16 13.82
N ALA A 10 -0.54 -63.48 14.39
CA ALA A 10 0.61 -63.82 15.21
C ALA A 10 2.01 -63.59 14.64
N ALA A 11 2.72 -62.67 15.23
CA ALA A 11 3.93 -62.80 16.07
C ALA A 11 5.26 -63.12 15.38
N GLY A 12 6.27 -62.26 15.68
CA GLY A 12 7.68 -62.66 15.70
C GLY A 12 8.69 -61.57 15.49
N THR A 13 9.05 -60.90 16.56
CA THR A 13 10.41 -60.53 17.01
C THR A 13 11.53 -60.14 16.02
N GLY A 14 12.09 -58.91 16.11
CA GLY A 14 13.45 -58.82 16.53
C GLY A 14 14.31 -57.77 15.83
N HIS A 15 14.83 -56.85 16.62
CA HIS A 15 16.07 -56.05 16.53
C HIS A 15 16.22 -54.90 15.55
N ALA A 16 16.15 -53.72 16.09
CA ALA A 16 17.13 -52.59 16.30
C ALA A 16 18.20 -52.35 15.23
N ALA A 17 18.17 -51.16 14.64
CA ALA A 17 19.32 -50.25 14.50
C ALA A 17 18.88 -48.85 14.06
N ALA A 18 19.24 -47.92 14.88
CA ALA A 18 19.53 -46.49 14.79
C ALA A 18 19.17 -45.68 13.53
N ALA A 19 18.49 -44.56 13.82
CA ALA A 19 18.39 -43.33 13.02
C ALA A 19 19.78 -42.66 12.82
N PRO A 20 19.93 -41.79 11.82
CA PRO A 20 19.88 -40.38 12.23
C PRO A 20 18.99 -39.51 11.36
N GLY A 21 18.42 -38.52 12.02
CA GLY A 21 17.57 -37.49 11.45
C GLY A 21 18.27 -36.60 10.43
N GLY A 22 17.52 -36.22 9.42
CA GLY A 22 17.84 -35.18 8.49
C GLY A 22 16.68 -34.20 8.42
N THR A 23 16.78 -33.12 9.16
CA THR A 23 15.93 -31.94 9.04
C THR A 23 16.28 -31.24 7.74
N GLY A 24 15.48 -31.43 6.69
CA GLY A 24 15.55 -30.66 5.46
C GLY A 24 14.86 -29.31 5.62
N GLY A 25 15.58 -28.33 6.14
CA GLY A 25 15.20 -26.94 6.00
C GLY A 25 15.59 -26.46 4.60
N THR A 26 14.61 -26.20 3.76
CA THR A 26 14.81 -25.52 2.48
C THR A 26 15.10 -24.05 2.76
N ALA A 27 16.39 -23.73 2.86
CA ALA A 27 16.85 -22.36 2.82
C ALA A 27 16.61 -21.80 1.42
N LEU A 28 16.01 -20.61 1.32
CA LEU A 28 15.99 -19.82 0.11
C LEU A 28 17.44 -19.66 -0.37
N ALA A 29 17.72 -20.28 -1.53
CA ALA A 29 19.01 -20.13 -2.16
C ALA A 29 19.14 -18.70 -2.67
N THR A 30 20.03 -17.95 -2.06
CA THR A 30 20.60 -16.73 -2.62
C THR A 30 21.34 -17.10 -3.88
N ALA A 31 20.98 -16.47 -4.99
CA ALA A 31 21.70 -16.62 -6.25
C ALA A 31 23.05 -15.95 -6.13
N ASP A 32 24.11 -16.76 -5.96
CA ASP A 32 25.48 -16.35 -6.21
C ASP A 32 25.65 -16.12 -7.71
N ALA A 33 26.01 -14.91 -8.06
CA ALA A 33 26.50 -14.56 -9.38
C ALA A 33 27.93 -15.10 -9.48
N ALA A 34 28.14 -16.18 -10.26
CA ALA A 34 29.46 -16.65 -10.63
C ALA A 34 30.09 -15.67 -11.61
N ASP A 35 31.16 -15.04 -11.16
CA ASP A 35 32.12 -14.32 -11.98
C ASP A 35 32.94 -15.34 -12.77
N GLY A 36 32.85 -15.29 -14.10
CA GLY A 36 33.70 -16.03 -15.01
C GLY A 36 34.94 -15.22 -15.35
N ALA A 37 36.05 -15.64 -14.81
CA ALA A 37 37.37 -15.16 -15.17
C ALA A 37 37.69 -15.50 -16.65
N ALA A 38 38.25 -14.53 -17.34
CA ALA A 38 39.02 -14.77 -18.57
C ALA A 38 40.46 -14.29 -18.37
N GLU A 39 41.38 -15.22 -18.61
CA GLU A 39 42.81 -15.13 -18.46
C GLU A 39 43.49 -14.21 -19.49
N ASP A 40 44.57 -13.60 -18.99
CA ASP A 40 45.89 -13.31 -19.55
C ASP A 40 46.15 -13.02 -21.06
N ALA A 41 46.85 -11.90 -21.27
CA ALA A 41 48.11 -11.86 -22.00
C ALA A 41 48.85 -10.53 -21.86
N ASP A 42 49.87 -10.55 -21.07
CA ASP A 42 51.31 -10.19 -21.30
C ASP A 42 51.65 -8.91 -22.08
N GLY A 43 52.56 -8.08 -21.49
CA GLY A 43 53.32 -7.05 -22.18
C GLY A 43 53.74 -5.81 -21.38
N ARG A 44 54.80 -5.94 -20.57
CA ARG A 44 55.67 -4.82 -20.15
C ARG A 44 56.86 -4.72 -21.11
N PRO A 45 57.75 -3.66 -21.10
CA PRO A 45 57.96 -2.52 -20.18
C PRO A 45 58.43 -1.20 -20.89
N GLY A 46 58.67 -0.15 -20.07
CA GLY A 46 59.61 0.91 -20.45
C GLY A 46 59.21 2.30 -19.94
N ALA A 47 59.70 2.72 -18.87
CA ALA A 47 60.80 3.61 -18.47
C ALA A 47 60.60 5.14 -18.68
N SER A 48 60.69 5.83 -17.53
CA SER A 48 61.42 7.05 -17.23
C SER A 48 60.95 8.41 -17.75
N GLY A 49 60.93 9.35 -16.82
CA GLY A 49 61.06 10.78 -17.08
C GLY A 49 60.54 11.71 -15.98
N SER A 50 61.43 12.00 -15.09
CA SER A 50 61.46 13.08 -14.09
C SER A 50 61.05 14.47 -14.60
N GLY A 51 60.55 15.32 -13.67
CA GLY A 51 60.64 16.74 -13.84
C GLY A 51 59.68 17.56 -12.97
N ASP A 52 60.15 17.94 -11.83
CA ASP A 52 60.06 19.26 -11.12
C ASP A 52 58.74 20.06 -11.01
N THR A 53 58.43 20.28 -9.76
CA THR A 53 57.71 21.45 -9.18
C THR A 53 58.53 22.77 -9.37
N PRO A 54 57.97 23.98 -9.40
CA PRO A 54 57.51 24.62 -8.14
C PRO A 54 56.30 25.57 -8.23
N GLY A 55 55.60 25.67 -7.15
CA GLY A 55 55.28 26.82 -6.32
C GLY A 55 54.63 28.10 -6.93
N GLY A 56 53.47 28.45 -6.37
CA GLY A 56 52.83 29.73 -6.61
C GLY A 56 51.66 29.96 -5.67
N THR A 57 51.99 30.34 -4.45
CA THR A 57 51.11 30.93 -3.45
C THR A 57 50.64 32.29 -3.92
N THR A 58 49.35 32.56 -3.95
CA THR A 58 48.85 33.94 -3.99
C THR A 58 47.74 34.07 -2.95
N THR A 59 48.11 34.77 -1.90
CA THR A 59 47.34 35.29 -0.79
C THR A 59 46.42 36.44 -1.22
N VAL A 60 45.25 36.45 -0.63
CA VAL A 60 44.22 37.49 -0.59
C VAL A 60 44.69 38.68 0.22
N PRO A 61 44.24 39.87 0.00
CA PRO A 61 44.13 40.87 1.06
C PRO A 61 42.68 41.23 1.37
N VAL A 62 42.41 41.23 2.66
CA VAL A 62 41.34 41.94 3.38
C VAL A 62 41.70 43.43 3.42
N PRO A 63 40.76 44.32 3.40
CA PRO A 63 40.93 45.62 4.01
C PRO A 63 40.01 45.80 5.23
N ASP A 64 40.68 46.11 6.32
CA ASP A 64 40.16 46.72 7.53
C ASP A 64 40.02 48.25 7.38
N GLU A 65 39.23 48.78 8.35
CA GLU A 65 39.31 50.09 9.00
C GLU A 65 38.50 51.29 8.48
N ASP A 66 37.61 51.66 9.41
CA ASP A 66 37.50 52.93 10.12
C ASP A 66 37.41 54.27 9.35
N GLN A 67 36.39 55.00 9.72
CA GLN A 67 36.43 56.42 10.17
C GLN A 67 35.00 56.94 10.42
N GLN A 68 34.65 57.12 11.68
CA GLN A 68 34.73 58.35 12.51
C GLN A 68 33.81 59.50 12.09
N VAL A 69 32.80 59.73 12.93
CA VAL A 69 32.48 60.94 13.75
C VAL A 69 32.17 62.23 13.06
N GLY A 70 31.04 62.81 13.49
CA GLY A 70 30.92 64.24 13.72
C GLY A 70 29.54 64.84 13.42
N PRO A 71 29.22 65.92 14.15
CA PRO A 71 28.01 65.90 14.98
C PRO A 71 27.03 67.08 14.68
N LEU A 72 25.88 67.03 15.44
CA LEU A 72 25.09 68.21 15.89
C LEU A 72 24.28 69.07 14.90
N LYS A 73 22.98 69.12 15.15
CA LYS A 73 22.31 70.39 15.42
C LYS A 73 21.09 70.22 16.29
N GLU A 74 21.14 70.84 17.45
CA GLU A 74 20.06 71.24 18.36
C GLU A 74 19.12 72.27 17.73
N ALA A 75 17.85 72.21 18.18
CA ALA A 75 16.99 73.37 18.51
C ALA A 75 15.67 72.73 19.04
N ASP A 76 15.35 72.82 20.19
CA ASP A 76 14.99 73.84 21.22
C ASP A 76 13.47 73.86 21.44
N SER A 77 13.15 73.66 22.72
CA SER A 77 12.11 74.18 23.59
C SER A 77 10.63 73.79 23.37
N GLY A 78 10.07 73.23 24.45
CA GLY A 78 8.64 73.21 24.74
C GLY A 78 8.32 72.45 26.01
N SER A 79 8.45 73.10 27.13
CA SER A 79 8.09 72.73 28.50
C SER A 79 6.60 72.38 28.62
N ALA A 80 6.26 71.20 29.21
CA ALA A 80 5.05 71.03 30.07
C ALA A 80 5.20 69.80 30.98
N THR A 81 5.10 70.14 32.22
CA THR A 81 5.02 69.35 33.44
C THR A 81 4.04 68.16 33.40
N GLY A 82 4.43 67.04 33.99
CA GLY A 82 3.48 66.28 34.75
C GLY A 82 3.52 64.77 34.61
N THR A 83 3.87 64.14 35.69
CA THR A 83 3.46 62.79 36.17
C THR A 83 4.16 61.59 35.55
N GLU A 84 5.07 61.02 36.27
CA GLU A 84 5.55 59.65 36.09
C GLU A 84 4.42 58.63 36.05
N PRO A 85 4.45 57.69 35.12
CA PRO A 85 3.91 56.34 35.35
C PRO A 85 5.06 55.32 35.27
N GLY A 86 5.07 54.50 36.29
CA GLY A 86 6.03 53.42 36.47
C GLY A 86 6.22 52.53 35.25
N ASP A 87 7.42 52.10 35.12
CA ASP A 87 7.92 51.08 34.19
C ASP A 87 7.15 49.74 34.29
N PRO A 88 6.49 49.25 33.23
CA PRO A 88 6.00 47.89 33.16
C PRO A 88 6.90 47.02 32.26
N SER A 89 8.18 46.95 32.55
CA SER A 89 9.06 45.94 31.94
C SER A 89 9.14 44.72 32.82
N GLY A 90 8.24 43.78 32.57
CA GLY A 90 8.22 42.51 33.30
C GLY A 90 6.93 41.70 33.18
N ALA A 91 6.32 41.64 31.99
CA ALA A 91 5.33 40.59 31.72
C ALA A 91 6.09 39.40 31.11
N PRO A 92 6.07 38.23 31.75
CA PRO A 92 6.81 37.08 31.28
C PRO A 92 6.16 36.52 30.01
N GLU A 93 6.98 36.35 28.97
CA GLU A 93 6.63 35.61 27.74
C GLU A 93 6.15 34.20 28.05
N ASP A 94 6.47 33.64 29.20
CA ASP A 94 6.03 32.36 29.74
C ASP A 94 4.51 32.31 30.05
N GLU A 95 3.85 33.40 30.49
CA GLU A 95 2.39 33.41 30.72
C GLU A 95 1.59 33.42 29.41
N ALA A 96 2.10 33.98 28.34
CA ALA A 96 1.44 33.95 27.03
C ALA A 96 1.52 32.56 26.40
N ALA A 97 2.63 31.85 26.55
CA ALA A 97 2.82 30.49 26.08
C ALA A 97 1.94 29.51 26.90
N ASP A 98 1.88 29.65 28.22
CA ASP A 98 1.02 28.82 29.09
C ASP A 98 -0.48 29.08 28.85
N SER A 99 -0.88 30.32 28.62
CA SER A 99 -2.28 30.64 28.29
C SER A 99 -2.72 30.09 26.92
N GLN A 100 -1.84 30.06 25.93
CA GLN A 100 -2.11 29.42 24.64
C GLN A 100 -2.17 27.88 24.76
N GLY A 101 -1.30 27.28 25.54
CA GLY A 101 -1.31 25.85 25.83
C GLY A 101 -2.61 25.43 26.53
N ARG A 102 -3.05 26.19 27.53
CA ARG A 102 -4.33 25.95 28.26
C ARG A 102 -5.56 26.18 27.38
N ARG A 103 -5.56 27.15 26.48
CA ARG A 103 -6.65 27.35 25.50
C ARG A 103 -6.72 26.23 24.48
N ARG A 104 -5.57 25.75 23.96
CA ARG A 104 -5.50 24.59 23.05
C ARG A 104 -5.95 23.31 23.75
N GLY A 105 -5.52 23.05 24.98
CA GLY A 105 -5.93 21.90 25.78
C GLY A 105 -7.43 21.87 26.06
N ARG A 106 -8.05 23.01 26.39
CA ARG A 106 -9.51 23.12 26.57
C ARG A 106 -10.26 22.82 25.27
N GLY A 107 -9.79 23.31 24.12
CA GLY A 107 -10.42 23.03 22.83
C GLY A 107 -10.35 21.55 22.42
N LEU A 108 -9.23 20.87 22.66
CA LEU A 108 -9.08 19.42 22.41
C LEU A 108 -9.96 18.58 23.36
N TRP A 109 -10.03 18.95 24.63
CA TRP A 109 -10.89 18.29 25.63
C TRP A 109 -12.38 18.43 25.29
N GLU A 110 -12.83 19.61 24.89
CA GLU A 110 -14.21 19.83 24.42
C GLU A 110 -14.51 19.04 23.15
N LEU A 111 -13.57 18.97 22.20
CA LEU A 111 -13.72 18.16 20.99
C LEU A 111 -13.81 16.66 21.31
N ALA A 112 -13.00 16.18 22.25
CA ALA A 112 -13.03 14.81 22.73
C ALA A 112 -14.37 14.48 23.41
N ARG A 113 -14.87 15.37 24.26
CA ARG A 113 -16.19 15.21 24.92
C ARG A 113 -17.36 15.20 23.94
N ARG A 114 -17.27 15.97 22.85
CA ARG A 114 -18.29 15.99 21.78
C ARG A 114 -18.31 14.73 20.91
N ASN A 115 -17.21 13.95 20.92
CA ASN A 115 -17.05 12.76 20.07
C ASN A 115 -16.42 11.59 20.85
N PRO A 116 -17.04 11.13 21.96
CA PRO A 116 -16.39 10.22 22.90
C PRO A 116 -15.98 8.89 22.27
N ALA A 117 -16.83 8.30 21.41
CA ALA A 117 -16.53 7.04 20.75
C ALA A 117 -15.27 7.14 19.86
N PHE A 118 -15.15 8.20 19.07
CA PHE A 118 -13.96 8.38 18.23
C PHE A 118 -12.71 8.66 19.07
N SER A 119 -12.86 9.44 20.14
CA SER A 119 -11.73 9.77 21.03
C SER A 119 -11.17 8.54 21.74
N VAL A 120 -12.03 7.62 22.16
CA VAL A 120 -11.58 6.33 22.73
C VAL A 120 -10.88 5.49 21.68
N ILE A 121 -11.46 5.34 20.48
CA ILE A 121 -10.87 4.52 19.42
C ILE A 121 -9.50 5.06 19.00
N ILE A 122 -9.36 6.37 18.78
CA ILE A 122 -8.08 6.94 18.32
C ILE A 122 -7.02 6.93 19.44
N ALA A 123 -7.41 7.11 20.69
CA ALA A 123 -6.50 7.00 21.84
C ALA A 123 -5.99 5.55 21.98
N THR A 124 -6.89 4.56 21.89
CA THR A 124 -6.51 3.14 21.87
C THR A 124 -5.59 2.83 20.70
N ALA A 125 -5.91 3.32 19.50
CA ALA A 125 -5.08 3.15 18.31
C ALA A 125 -3.69 3.76 18.46
N ALA A 126 -3.58 4.95 19.06
CA ALA A 126 -2.31 5.59 19.36
C ALA A 126 -1.50 4.80 20.40
N LEU A 127 -2.15 4.30 21.45
CA LEU A 127 -1.51 3.46 22.47
C LEU A 127 -0.95 2.16 21.87
N LEU A 128 -1.71 1.49 21.01
CA LEU A 128 -1.25 0.27 20.31
C LEU A 128 -0.02 0.52 19.44
N ARG A 129 0.07 1.69 18.79
CA ARG A 129 1.24 2.09 18.01
C ARG A 129 2.47 2.32 18.89
N VAL A 130 2.28 2.96 20.04
CA VAL A 130 3.35 3.09 21.04
C VAL A 130 3.81 1.71 21.53
N VAL A 131 2.87 0.78 21.79
CA VAL A 131 3.19 -0.59 22.18
C VAL A 131 4.01 -1.30 21.09
N ALA A 132 3.63 -1.17 19.81
CA ALA A 132 4.39 -1.74 18.70
C ALA A 132 5.81 -1.14 18.61
N MET A 133 5.95 0.17 18.72
CA MET A 133 7.24 0.87 18.70
C MET A 133 8.15 0.49 19.88
N LEU A 134 7.59 0.24 21.06
CA LEU A 134 8.35 -0.20 22.22
C LEU A 134 8.69 -1.69 22.15
N GLY A 135 7.85 -2.50 21.50
CA GLY A 135 8.00 -3.95 21.39
C GLY A 135 8.97 -4.42 20.31
N TYR A 136 9.12 -3.64 19.22
CA TYR A 136 9.89 -4.02 18.03
C TYR A 136 10.80 -2.89 17.56
N GLN A 137 11.87 -2.64 18.30
CA GLN A 137 12.80 -1.54 18.08
C GLN A 137 13.92 -1.91 17.10
N PRO A 138 14.42 -0.96 16.28
CA PRO A 138 13.84 0.34 16.00
C PRO A 138 12.65 0.26 15.04
N VAL A 139 12.54 -0.81 14.24
CA VAL A 139 11.53 -1.03 13.20
C VAL A 139 11.56 -2.51 12.78
N MET A 140 10.56 -2.96 12.04
CA MET A 140 10.54 -4.27 11.39
C MET A 140 10.87 -4.13 9.89
N PHE A 141 11.43 -5.19 9.30
CA PHE A 141 11.78 -5.24 7.89
C PHE A 141 11.01 -6.35 7.16
N PHE A 142 10.75 -6.08 5.89
CA PHE A 142 10.31 -7.02 4.88
C PHE A 142 11.40 -7.17 3.82
N ASN A 143 11.34 -8.20 2.98
CA ASN A 143 12.36 -8.38 1.93
C ASN A 143 12.54 -7.12 1.06
N ASP A 144 11.45 -6.46 0.70
CA ASP A 144 11.45 -5.24 -0.12
C ASP A 144 12.06 -4.00 0.58
N SER A 145 12.19 -4.03 1.91
CA SER A 145 12.71 -2.89 2.69
C SER A 145 14.10 -2.48 2.25
N PHE A 146 14.92 -3.47 1.91
CA PHE A 146 16.33 -3.24 1.60
C PHE A 146 16.53 -2.58 0.23
N ASP A 147 15.67 -2.88 -0.75
CA ASP A 147 15.67 -2.17 -2.04
C ASP A 147 15.39 -0.66 -1.84
N TYR A 148 14.40 -0.32 -1.03
CA TYR A 148 14.11 1.09 -0.73
C TYR A 148 15.24 1.77 0.05
N LEU A 149 15.89 1.06 0.96
CA LEU A 149 17.01 1.59 1.73
C LEU A 149 18.22 1.84 0.83
N HIS A 150 18.53 0.90 -0.06
CA HIS A 150 19.63 1.05 -0.99
C HIS A 150 19.44 2.29 -1.87
N VAL A 151 18.28 2.48 -2.49
CA VAL A 151 17.97 3.70 -3.25
C VAL A 151 18.03 4.97 -2.39
N ALA A 152 17.68 4.89 -1.09
CA ALA A 152 17.79 6.05 -0.19
C ALA A 152 19.23 6.35 0.23
N THR A 153 20.13 5.35 0.20
CA THR A 153 21.56 5.53 0.50
C THR A 153 22.36 5.92 -0.71
N ASP A 154 22.07 5.33 -1.85
CA ASP A 154 22.68 5.59 -3.16
C ASP A 154 21.57 5.73 -4.22
N PRO A 155 21.10 6.95 -4.53
CA PRO A 155 19.95 7.15 -5.40
C PRO A 155 20.19 6.73 -6.85
N TYR A 156 19.48 5.71 -7.28
CA TYR A 156 19.38 5.25 -8.66
C TYR A 156 17.94 4.77 -8.95
N PRO A 157 17.48 4.78 -10.22
CA PRO A 157 16.13 4.30 -10.53
C PRO A 157 16.08 2.78 -10.47
N HIS A 158 15.28 2.26 -9.52
CA HIS A 158 15.23 0.83 -9.25
C HIS A 158 14.43 0.08 -10.35
N PRO A 159 14.95 -1.02 -10.94
CA PRO A 159 14.27 -1.70 -12.04
C PRO A 159 12.98 -2.41 -11.65
N LEU A 160 12.85 -2.87 -10.40
CA LEU A 160 11.71 -3.65 -9.96
C LEU A 160 10.51 -2.82 -9.52
N ARG A 161 10.75 -1.66 -8.91
CA ARG A 161 9.68 -0.88 -8.24
C ARG A 161 9.94 0.61 -8.30
N PRO A 162 8.89 1.43 -8.30
CA PRO A 162 9.05 2.88 -8.28
C PRO A 162 9.65 3.36 -6.93
N ASP A 163 10.41 4.45 -6.94
CA ASP A 163 11.23 4.90 -5.81
C ASP A 163 10.57 5.95 -4.91
N GLY A 164 9.27 6.23 -5.08
CA GLY A 164 8.58 7.25 -4.31
C GLY A 164 8.69 7.08 -2.79
N TYR A 165 8.72 5.82 -2.30
CA TYR A 165 8.93 5.55 -0.89
C TYR A 165 10.41 5.72 -0.49
N ALA A 166 11.34 5.35 -1.36
CA ALA A 166 12.76 5.60 -1.13
C ALA A 166 13.07 7.10 -1.01
N PHE A 167 12.36 7.96 -1.74
CA PHE A 167 12.47 9.42 -1.58
C PHE A 167 11.98 9.90 -0.21
N LEU A 168 10.94 9.28 0.37
CA LEU A 168 10.57 9.57 1.78
C LEU A 168 11.71 9.18 2.72
N LEU A 169 12.29 7.99 2.54
CA LEU A 169 13.43 7.54 3.34
C LEU A 169 14.64 8.47 3.16
N LEU A 170 14.92 8.93 1.94
CA LEU A 170 15.98 9.90 1.66
C LEU A 170 15.76 11.23 2.40
N VAL A 171 14.52 11.74 2.45
CA VAL A 171 14.17 12.95 3.21
C VAL A 171 14.37 12.75 4.72
N LEU A 172 14.11 11.55 5.24
CA LEU A 172 14.27 11.20 6.66
C LEU A 172 15.70 10.77 7.00
N LYS A 173 16.53 10.43 6.01
CA LYS A 173 17.92 9.94 6.18
C LYS A 173 18.80 10.84 7.06
N PRO A 174 18.74 12.19 7.00
CA PRO A 174 19.56 13.05 7.84
C PRO A 174 19.40 12.83 9.34
N PHE A 175 18.26 12.27 9.77
CA PHE A 175 17.98 11.95 11.18
C PHE A 175 18.55 10.60 11.62
N HIS A 176 18.98 9.74 10.69
CA HIS A 176 19.53 8.41 10.96
C HIS A 176 18.72 7.61 11.99
N SER A 177 17.39 7.54 11.81
CA SER A 177 16.49 6.93 12.79
C SER A 177 15.33 6.18 12.15
N PHE A 178 15.35 4.86 12.25
CA PHE A 178 14.21 4.02 11.87
C PHE A 178 13.01 4.19 12.80
N VAL A 179 13.25 4.58 14.06
CA VAL A 179 12.16 4.96 14.98
C VAL A 179 11.35 6.12 14.40
N LEU A 180 12.02 7.12 13.79
CA LEU A 180 11.33 8.23 13.12
C LEU A 180 10.55 7.74 11.90
N VAL A 181 11.11 6.82 11.10
CA VAL A 181 10.39 6.22 9.95
C VAL A 181 9.12 5.54 10.42
N ALA A 182 9.19 4.66 11.43
CA ALA A 182 8.03 4.00 12.02
C ALA A 182 7.01 5.00 12.57
N ALA A 183 7.46 6.03 13.31
CA ALA A 183 6.59 7.07 13.85
C ALA A 183 5.81 7.82 12.75
N VAL A 184 6.48 8.20 11.66
CA VAL A 184 5.85 8.87 10.51
C VAL A 184 4.78 7.95 9.88
N GLN A 185 5.07 6.66 9.70
CA GLN A 185 4.12 5.70 9.14
C GLN A 185 2.91 5.47 10.08
N HIS A 186 3.15 5.37 11.38
CA HIS A 186 2.07 5.30 12.38
C HIS A 186 1.19 6.56 12.41
N LEU A 187 1.79 7.73 12.24
CA LEU A 187 1.04 8.99 12.10
C LEU A 187 0.19 9.01 10.81
N MET A 188 0.70 8.46 9.69
CA MET A 188 -0.08 8.28 8.47
C MET A 188 -1.30 7.38 8.71
N GLY A 189 -1.15 6.27 9.45
CA GLY A 189 -2.24 5.37 9.83
C GLY A 189 -3.31 6.07 10.66
N LEU A 190 -2.91 6.81 11.70
CA LEU A 190 -3.84 7.61 12.52
C LEU A 190 -4.55 8.68 11.69
N ALA A 191 -3.82 9.37 10.79
CA ALA A 191 -4.38 10.39 9.92
C ALA A 191 -5.43 9.82 8.96
N MET A 192 -5.26 8.60 8.43
CA MET A 192 -6.27 7.91 7.61
C MET A 192 -7.58 7.71 8.39
N GLY A 193 -7.50 7.26 9.65
CA GLY A 193 -8.68 7.16 10.52
C GLY A 193 -9.38 8.51 10.76
N VAL A 194 -8.60 9.58 10.98
CA VAL A 194 -9.14 10.94 11.10
C VAL A 194 -9.81 11.40 9.81
N MET A 195 -9.21 11.14 8.65
CA MET A 195 -9.79 11.48 7.33
C MET A 195 -11.14 10.80 7.12
N ILE A 196 -11.25 9.50 7.38
CA ILE A 196 -12.50 8.75 7.29
C ILE A 196 -13.55 9.35 8.22
N TYR A 197 -13.20 9.54 9.49
CA TYR A 197 -14.11 10.11 10.47
C TYR A 197 -14.60 11.50 10.08
N ALA A 198 -13.67 12.40 9.73
CA ALA A 198 -14.00 13.78 9.35
C ALA A 198 -14.88 13.86 8.12
N LEU A 199 -14.57 13.06 7.09
CA LEU A 199 -15.35 13.01 5.84
C LEU A 199 -16.76 12.48 6.09
N LEU A 200 -16.91 11.39 6.84
CA LEU A 200 -18.22 10.82 7.19
C LEU A 200 -19.07 11.76 8.05
N ARG A 201 -18.45 12.45 8.99
CA ARG A 201 -19.13 13.43 9.85
C ARG A 201 -19.56 14.68 9.09
N ARG A 202 -18.60 15.29 8.39
CA ARG A 202 -18.79 16.62 7.79
C ARG A 202 -19.51 16.56 6.44
N ARG A 203 -19.15 15.59 5.60
CA ARG A 203 -19.65 15.49 4.22
C ARG A 203 -20.88 14.59 4.12
N PHE A 204 -20.83 13.43 4.77
CA PHE A 204 -21.91 12.44 4.71
C PHE A 204 -22.90 12.53 5.89
N ARG A 205 -22.70 13.44 6.83
CA ARG A 205 -23.59 13.74 7.96
C ARG A 205 -23.96 12.51 8.81
N LEU A 206 -23.02 11.58 8.99
CA LEU A 206 -23.21 10.42 9.85
C LEU A 206 -23.19 10.84 11.34
N PRO A 207 -23.89 10.11 12.23
CA PRO A 207 -23.71 10.27 13.67
C PRO A 207 -22.26 9.94 14.07
N GLY A 208 -21.76 10.55 15.16
CA GLY A 208 -20.38 10.41 15.60
C GLY A 208 -19.94 8.96 15.82
N TRP A 209 -20.80 8.16 16.46
CA TRP A 209 -20.53 6.74 16.69
C TRP A 209 -20.43 5.93 15.39
N GLY A 210 -21.29 6.22 14.40
CA GLY A 210 -21.25 5.53 13.10
C GLY A 210 -20.01 5.87 12.28
N ALA A 211 -19.57 7.14 12.32
CA ALA A 211 -18.31 7.55 11.69
C ALA A 211 -17.08 6.95 12.41
N ALA A 212 -17.14 6.83 13.75
CA ALA A 212 -16.10 6.20 14.55
C ALA A 212 -15.99 4.69 14.25
N LEU A 213 -17.13 4.01 14.16
CA LEU A 213 -17.19 2.59 13.79
C LEU A 213 -16.60 2.34 12.39
N ALA A 214 -16.89 3.22 11.42
CA ALA A 214 -16.32 3.11 10.07
C ALA A 214 -14.79 3.38 10.04
N ALA A 215 -14.24 4.18 10.96
CA ALA A 215 -12.81 4.41 11.08
C ALA A 215 -12.07 3.28 11.84
N ALA A 216 -12.79 2.51 12.67
CA ALA A 216 -12.21 1.48 13.52
C ALA A 216 -11.42 0.40 12.75
N PRO A 217 -11.86 -0.11 11.58
CA PRO A 217 -11.09 -1.06 10.78
C PRO A 217 -9.66 -0.63 10.46
N VAL A 218 -9.45 0.65 10.18
CA VAL A 218 -8.11 1.18 9.85
C VAL A 218 -7.28 1.47 11.11
N LEU A 219 -7.95 1.88 12.18
CA LEU A 219 -7.29 2.30 13.42
C LEU A 219 -6.87 1.12 14.29
N LEU A 220 -7.64 0.00 14.26
CA LEU A 220 -7.51 -1.11 15.21
C LEU A 220 -7.12 -2.44 14.58
N ASP A 221 -7.04 -2.58 13.25
CA ASP A 221 -6.57 -3.82 12.63
C ASP A 221 -5.10 -4.06 12.93
N ALA A 222 -4.79 -5.21 13.51
CA ALA A 222 -3.43 -5.55 13.93
C ALA A 222 -2.45 -5.72 12.77
N TYR A 223 -2.91 -6.19 11.60
CA TYR A 223 -2.06 -6.28 10.41
C TYR A 223 -1.79 -4.91 9.79
N GLN A 224 -2.73 -3.98 9.86
CA GLN A 224 -2.48 -2.59 9.50
C GLN A 224 -1.44 -1.96 10.44
N LEU A 225 -1.56 -2.21 11.75
CA LEU A 225 -0.61 -1.76 12.76
C LEU A 225 0.81 -2.31 12.49
N GLN A 226 0.91 -3.60 12.16
CA GLN A 226 2.18 -4.26 11.84
C GLN A 226 2.77 -3.72 10.53
N LEU A 227 1.94 -3.52 9.48
CA LEU A 227 2.36 -2.93 8.21
C LEU A 227 2.92 -1.51 8.38
N GLU A 228 2.32 -0.72 9.26
CA GLU A 228 2.83 0.62 9.60
C GLU A 228 4.17 0.58 10.34
N HIS A 229 4.54 -0.56 10.92
CA HIS A 229 5.81 -0.76 11.62
C HIS A 229 6.88 -1.42 10.73
N LEU A 230 6.56 -1.77 9.49
CA LEU A 230 7.50 -2.26 8.49
C LEU A 230 8.07 -1.09 7.67
N VAL A 231 9.35 -1.13 7.35
CA VAL A 231 9.95 -0.23 6.34
C VAL A 231 9.42 -0.63 4.97
N LEU A 232 8.21 -0.15 4.61
CA LEU A 232 7.49 -0.60 3.42
C LEU A 232 6.61 0.50 2.82
N SER A 233 6.49 0.50 1.50
CA SER A 233 5.79 1.54 0.74
C SER A 233 4.27 1.56 0.92
N ASP A 234 3.68 0.49 1.41
CA ASP A 234 2.24 0.25 1.44
C ASP A 234 1.46 1.27 2.26
N THR A 235 1.99 1.64 3.44
CA THR A 235 1.36 2.64 4.33
C THR A 235 1.34 4.03 3.69
N MET A 236 2.47 4.47 3.11
CA MET A 236 2.56 5.76 2.41
C MET A 236 1.63 5.79 1.20
N PHE A 237 1.62 4.74 0.38
CA PHE A 237 0.71 4.61 -0.76
C PHE A 237 -0.75 4.77 -0.34
N THR A 238 -1.17 4.02 0.69
CA THR A 238 -2.54 4.05 1.20
C THR A 238 -2.93 5.43 1.72
N PHE A 239 -2.03 6.08 2.47
CA PHE A 239 -2.20 7.43 2.97
C PHE A 239 -2.36 8.46 1.84
N LEU A 240 -1.55 8.37 0.79
CA LEU A 240 -1.64 9.25 -0.38
C LEU A 240 -2.97 9.06 -1.11
N VAL A 241 -3.40 7.82 -1.35
CA VAL A 241 -4.69 7.53 -2.01
C VAL A 241 -5.85 8.05 -1.16
N MET A 242 -5.84 7.81 0.16
CA MET A 242 -6.87 8.33 1.07
C MET A 242 -6.88 9.86 1.11
N SER A 243 -5.72 10.51 1.07
CA SER A 243 -5.60 11.97 1.00
C SER A 243 -6.22 12.52 -0.28
N ALA A 244 -5.91 11.92 -1.44
CA ALA A 244 -6.49 12.30 -2.72
C ALA A 244 -8.02 12.16 -2.73
N VAL A 245 -8.53 11.02 -2.26
CA VAL A 245 -9.98 10.76 -2.15
C VAL A 245 -10.64 11.74 -1.19
N THR A 246 -10.01 12.01 -0.04
CA THR A 246 -10.54 12.96 0.95
C THR A 246 -10.64 14.36 0.38
N LEU A 247 -9.58 14.86 -0.27
CA LEU A 247 -9.58 16.18 -0.90
C LEU A 247 -10.64 16.29 -2.01
N LEU A 248 -10.76 15.26 -2.84
CA LEU A 248 -11.70 15.24 -3.95
C LEU A 248 -13.15 15.22 -3.46
N LEU A 249 -13.46 14.48 -2.40
CA LEU A 249 -14.81 14.34 -1.85
C LEU A 249 -15.17 15.41 -0.81
N TRP A 250 -14.22 16.26 -0.39
CA TRP A 250 -14.48 17.27 0.64
C TRP A 250 -15.50 18.33 0.23
N ARG A 251 -15.59 18.62 -1.07
CA ARG A 251 -16.52 19.59 -1.67
C ARG A 251 -17.29 18.97 -2.83
N ASP A 252 -18.50 19.46 -3.08
CA ASP A 252 -19.33 18.99 -4.21
C ASP A 252 -18.67 19.24 -5.57
N ARG A 253 -18.00 20.37 -5.71
CA ARG A 253 -17.28 20.76 -6.94
C ARG A 253 -15.88 21.19 -6.55
N PRO A 254 -14.86 20.37 -6.83
CA PRO A 254 -13.47 20.75 -6.58
C PRO A 254 -13.06 21.89 -7.50
N SER A 255 -12.31 22.87 -6.95
CA SER A 255 -11.67 23.88 -7.77
C SER A 255 -10.50 23.27 -8.54
N TRP A 256 -10.01 23.95 -9.59
CA TRP A 256 -8.86 23.48 -10.34
C TRP A 256 -7.59 23.30 -9.47
N LYS A 257 -7.41 24.14 -8.42
CA LYS A 257 -6.31 24.01 -7.45
C LYS A 257 -6.40 22.72 -6.65
N ILE A 258 -7.62 22.35 -6.18
CA ILE A 258 -7.85 21.09 -5.49
C ILE A 258 -7.65 19.93 -6.45
N ALA A 259 -8.11 20.02 -7.69
CA ALA A 259 -7.93 19.00 -8.70
C ALA A 259 -6.45 18.78 -9.05
N ALA A 260 -5.66 19.87 -9.15
CA ALA A 260 -4.20 19.77 -9.32
C ALA A 260 -3.52 19.12 -8.11
N ALA A 261 -3.93 19.49 -6.88
CA ALA A 261 -3.40 18.84 -5.67
C ALA A 261 -3.74 17.35 -5.62
N VAL A 262 -4.96 16.96 -5.99
CA VAL A 262 -5.37 15.54 -6.13
C VAL A 262 -4.49 14.84 -7.17
N GLY A 263 -4.28 15.46 -8.34
CA GLY A 263 -3.42 14.92 -9.38
C GLY A 263 -1.98 14.70 -8.90
N LEU A 264 -1.39 15.71 -8.27
CA LEU A 264 -0.04 15.61 -7.71
C LEU A 264 0.08 14.46 -6.70
N ILE A 265 -0.87 14.36 -5.75
CA ILE A 265 -0.88 13.30 -4.74
C ILE A 265 -1.03 11.92 -5.40
N VAL A 266 -1.87 11.77 -6.42
CA VAL A 266 -2.02 10.52 -7.17
C VAL A 266 -0.74 10.20 -7.95
N GLY A 267 -0.05 11.18 -8.51
CA GLY A 267 1.25 11.01 -9.16
C GLY A 267 2.32 10.50 -8.17
N LEU A 268 2.38 11.08 -6.97
CA LEU A 268 3.24 10.60 -5.89
C LEU A 268 2.86 9.17 -5.44
N ALA A 269 1.56 8.86 -5.36
CA ALA A 269 1.10 7.50 -5.07
C ALA A 269 1.53 6.51 -6.17
N TRP A 270 1.48 6.90 -7.45
CA TRP A 270 1.96 6.08 -8.57
C TRP A 270 3.46 5.84 -8.48
N LEU A 271 4.25 6.85 -8.15
CA LEU A 271 5.69 6.70 -7.91
C LEU A 271 6.00 5.91 -6.62
N THR A 272 5.04 5.76 -5.71
CA THR A 272 5.20 4.90 -4.52
C THR A 272 4.93 3.44 -4.85
N ARG A 273 3.93 3.15 -5.71
CA ARG A 273 3.58 1.79 -6.17
C ARG A 273 2.95 1.83 -7.56
N SER A 274 3.32 0.91 -8.42
CA SER A 274 2.83 0.82 -9.81
C SER A 274 1.29 0.76 -9.90
N VAL A 275 0.60 0.22 -8.88
CA VAL A 275 -0.86 0.19 -8.78
C VAL A 275 -1.50 1.60 -8.65
N GLY A 276 -0.71 2.64 -8.50
CA GLY A 276 -1.19 4.04 -8.56
C GLY A 276 -1.73 4.46 -9.93
N MET A 277 -1.30 3.83 -11.02
CA MET A 277 -1.86 4.10 -12.36
C MET A 277 -3.36 3.73 -12.46
N PRO A 278 -3.83 2.55 -12.07
CA PRO A 278 -5.25 2.27 -11.94
C PRO A 278 -6.02 3.25 -11.04
N VAL A 279 -5.39 3.79 -9.98
CA VAL A 279 -6.01 4.81 -9.12
C VAL A 279 -6.27 6.10 -9.90
N LEU A 280 -5.29 6.58 -10.69
CA LEU A 280 -5.49 7.73 -11.57
C LEU A 280 -6.67 7.51 -12.52
N LEU A 281 -6.72 6.36 -13.18
CA LEU A 281 -7.81 6.00 -14.09
C LEU A 281 -9.17 6.05 -13.36
N GLY A 282 -9.26 5.44 -12.18
CA GLY A 282 -10.47 5.45 -11.35
C GLY A 282 -10.91 6.86 -10.95
N VAL A 283 -9.97 7.75 -10.59
CA VAL A 283 -10.23 9.16 -10.28
C VAL A 283 -10.75 9.90 -11.50
N LEU A 284 -10.13 9.75 -12.69
CA LEU A 284 -10.55 10.41 -13.91
C LEU A 284 -11.92 9.92 -14.39
N VAL A 285 -12.17 8.61 -14.34
CA VAL A 285 -13.49 8.02 -14.65
C VAL A 285 -14.56 8.54 -13.70
N TYR A 286 -14.28 8.61 -12.41
CA TYR A 286 -15.20 9.22 -11.44
C TYR A 286 -15.49 10.70 -11.77
N MET A 287 -14.46 11.50 -12.07
CA MET A 287 -14.63 12.90 -12.46
C MET A 287 -15.46 13.05 -13.74
N LEU A 288 -15.27 12.14 -14.71
CA LEU A 288 -16.05 12.09 -15.95
C LEU A 288 -17.53 11.80 -15.64
N ILE A 289 -17.82 10.77 -14.85
CA ILE A 289 -19.17 10.40 -14.41
C ILE A 289 -19.84 11.57 -13.68
N ARG A 290 -19.09 12.28 -12.81
CA ARG A 290 -19.56 13.44 -12.07
C ARG A 290 -19.65 14.73 -12.91
N ARG A 291 -19.26 14.66 -14.19
CA ARG A 291 -19.25 15.80 -15.12
C ARG A 291 -18.48 17.00 -14.55
N SER A 292 -17.31 16.74 -13.97
CA SER A 292 -16.49 17.77 -13.32
C SER A 292 -15.95 18.84 -14.29
N GLY A 293 -16.03 18.59 -15.60
CA GLY A 293 -15.54 19.47 -16.65
C GLY A 293 -14.10 19.18 -17.07
N TRP A 294 -13.80 19.38 -18.37
CA TRP A 294 -12.52 18.99 -18.94
C TRP A 294 -11.31 19.74 -18.32
N LYS A 295 -11.49 21.03 -17.92
CA LYS A 295 -10.41 21.83 -17.29
C LYS A 295 -9.96 21.23 -15.95
N ILE A 296 -10.90 20.72 -15.16
CA ILE A 296 -10.64 20.08 -13.86
C ILE A 296 -9.92 18.75 -14.09
N MET A 297 -10.39 17.95 -15.05
CA MET A 297 -9.74 16.67 -15.41
C MET A 297 -8.33 16.90 -15.98
N ALA A 298 -8.16 17.88 -16.86
CA ALA A 298 -6.85 18.24 -17.41
C ALA A 298 -5.88 18.72 -16.32
N ALA A 299 -6.35 19.52 -15.35
CA ALA A 299 -5.53 19.94 -14.23
C ALA A 299 -5.08 18.76 -13.35
N THR A 300 -5.98 17.77 -13.11
CA THR A 300 -5.65 16.55 -12.39
C THR A 300 -4.62 15.72 -13.16
N LEU A 301 -4.84 15.49 -14.44
CA LEU A 301 -3.93 14.70 -15.28
C LEU A 301 -2.55 15.36 -15.39
N ALA A 302 -2.51 16.66 -15.72
CA ALA A 302 -1.25 17.39 -15.88
C ALA A 302 -0.43 17.40 -14.57
N ALA A 303 -1.08 17.67 -13.43
CA ALA A 303 -0.41 17.66 -12.14
C ALA A 303 0.05 16.26 -11.70
N CYS A 304 -0.67 15.20 -12.08
CA CYS A 304 -0.25 13.82 -11.86
C CYS A 304 0.97 13.47 -12.72
N MET A 305 0.94 13.83 -14.00
CA MET A 305 2.01 13.49 -14.93
C MET A 305 3.31 14.26 -14.67
N LEU A 306 3.25 15.40 -13.98
CA LEU A 306 4.44 16.19 -13.69
C LEU A 306 5.52 15.39 -12.93
N PRO A 307 5.28 14.86 -11.74
CA PRO A 307 6.28 14.06 -11.03
C PRO A 307 6.59 12.73 -11.75
N VAL A 308 5.60 12.13 -12.42
CA VAL A 308 5.78 10.86 -13.15
C VAL A 308 6.74 11.05 -14.34
N LEU A 309 6.53 12.09 -15.14
CA LEU A 309 7.41 12.38 -16.30
C LEU A 309 8.81 12.83 -15.86
N ALA A 310 8.90 13.59 -14.75
CA ALA A 310 10.20 13.96 -14.18
C ALA A 310 10.97 12.70 -13.74
N TYR A 311 10.30 11.76 -13.07
CA TYR A 311 10.89 10.47 -12.69
C TYR A 311 11.31 9.64 -13.91
N MET A 312 10.46 9.52 -14.92
CA MET A 312 10.79 8.80 -16.17
C MET A 312 11.95 9.45 -16.93
N GLY A 313 12.08 10.78 -16.83
CA GLY A 313 13.21 11.51 -17.38
C GLY A 313 14.52 11.19 -16.65
N TRP A 314 14.48 11.11 -15.31
CA TRP A 314 15.61 10.65 -14.51
C TRP A 314 15.94 9.19 -14.81
N TYR A 315 14.94 8.30 -14.89
CA TYR A 315 15.12 6.90 -15.27
C TYR A 315 15.85 6.78 -16.63
N LYS A 316 15.44 7.61 -17.61
CA LYS A 316 16.08 7.62 -18.93
C LYS A 316 17.54 8.10 -18.88
N ALA A 317 17.85 9.05 -18.02
CA ALA A 317 19.23 9.57 -17.88
C ALA A 317 20.18 8.51 -17.31
N GLU A 318 19.69 7.64 -16.43
CA GLU A 318 20.50 6.60 -15.78
C GLU A 318 20.53 5.26 -16.54
N SER A 319 19.42 4.86 -17.16
CA SER A 319 19.27 3.53 -17.79
C SER A 319 18.96 3.57 -19.28
N ASP A 320 18.99 4.74 -19.92
CA ASP A 320 18.66 5.01 -21.33
C ASP A 320 17.22 4.60 -21.74
N LYS A 321 16.33 4.35 -20.77
CA LYS A 321 14.94 3.93 -20.99
C LYS A 321 13.94 4.86 -20.34
N PHE A 322 12.93 5.27 -21.10
CA PHE A 322 11.84 6.10 -20.62
C PHE A 322 10.74 5.23 -19.98
N ALA A 323 10.95 4.82 -18.73
CA ALA A 323 10.09 3.89 -17.99
C ALA A 323 9.93 4.31 -16.52
N ILE A 324 9.00 3.66 -15.81
CA ILE A 324 8.87 3.75 -14.36
C ILE A 324 9.54 2.55 -13.70
N THR A 325 9.44 1.38 -14.33
CA THR A 325 10.05 0.11 -13.90
C THR A 325 10.28 -0.78 -15.11
N GLU A 326 11.16 -1.75 -15.01
CA GLU A 326 11.47 -2.72 -16.06
C GLU A 326 11.11 -4.16 -15.71
N SER A 327 10.16 -4.36 -14.81
CA SER A 327 9.81 -5.68 -14.28
C SER A 327 8.40 -6.16 -14.63
N ASN A 328 7.58 -5.32 -15.30
CA ASN A 328 6.16 -5.60 -15.52
C ASN A 328 5.91 -6.90 -16.31
N GLY A 329 6.74 -7.20 -17.31
CA GLY A 329 6.64 -8.41 -18.12
C GLY A 329 6.98 -9.67 -17.32
N ILE A 330 7.95 -9.59 -16.43
CA ILE A 330 8.36 -10.68 -15.55
C ILE A 330 7.25 -11.00 -14.53
N PHE A 331 6.63 -9.98 -13.92
CA PHE A 331 5.49 -10.19 -13.03
C PHE A 331 4.27 -10.75 -13.78
N LEU A 332 4.03 -10.30 -15.01
CA LEU A 332 2.95 -10.84 -15.82
C LEU A 332 3.22 -12.28 -16.25
N TYR A 333 4.50 -12.64 -16.58
CA TYR A 333 4.91 -14.02 -16.78
C TYR A 333 4.64 -14.87 -15.55
N ALA A 334 5.03 -14.42 -14.36
CA ALA A 334 4.74 -15.12 -13.13
C ALA A 334 3.23 -15.37 -12.95
N ARG A 335 2.39 -14.42 -13.34
CA ARG A 335 0.94 -14.58 -13.28
C ARG A 335 0.43 -15.71 -14.16
N VAL A 336 0.92 -15.81 -15.38
CA VAL A 336 0.49 -16.86 -16.33
C VAL A 336 1.19 -18.20 -16.10
N TYR A 337 2.33 -18.22 -15.43
CA TYR A 337 3.12 -19.41 -15.15
C TYR A 337 2.30 -20.61 -14.61
N LYS A 338 1.28 -20.32 -13.82
CA LYS A 338 0.43 -21.34 -13.20
C LYS A 338 -0.48 -22.09 -14.17
N PHE A 339 -0.86 -21.47 -15.29
CA PHE A 339 -1.83 -22.08 -16.21
C PHE A 339 -1.30 -22.20 -17.65
N ALA A 340 -0.30 -21.42 -18.05
CA ALA A 340 0.16 -21.35 -19.43
C ALA A 340 0.49 -22.73 -20.00
N ASP A 341 -0.25 -23.16 -21.01
CA ASP A 341 -0.03 -24.40 -21.77
C ASP A 341 0.44 -24.03 -23.18
N CYS A 342 1.71 -24.32 -23.46
CA CYS A 342 2.33 -23.99 -24.75
C CYS A 342 1.71 -24.73 -25.92
N HIS A 343 1.07 -25.89 -25.71
CA HIS A 343 0.38 -26.62 -26.77
C HIS A 343 -0.87 -25.88 -27.29
N GLN A 344 -1.42 -24.98 -26.49
CA GLN A 344 -2.57 -24.16 -26.87
C GLN A 344 -2.16 -22.82 -27.52
N MET A 345 -0.86 -22.46 -27.47
CA MET A 345 -0.34 -21.23 -28.05
C MET A 345 0.07 -21.45 -29.50
N LYS A 346 -0.70 -20.87 -30.43
CA LYS A 346 -0.34 -20.90 -31.85
C LYS A 346 0.90 -20.01 -32.10
N ASP A 347 1.77 -20.47 -33.00
CA ASP A 347 2.93 -19.70 -33.48
C ASP A 347 3.85 -19.20 -32.36
N LEU A 348 4.10 -20.06 -31.35
CA LEU A 348 5.03 -19.75 -30.27
C LEU A 348 6.45 -19.62 -30.82
N PRO A 349 7.15 -18.48 -30.65
CA PRO A 349 8.54 -18.32 -31.10
C PRO A 349 9.48 -19.28 -30.37
N VAL A 350 10.52 -19.75 -31.08
CA VAL A 350 11.53 -20.66 -30.52
C VAL A 350 12.18 -20.06 -29.25
N SER A 351 12.38 -18.75 -29.25
CA SER A 351 12.90 -18.00 -28.07
C SER A 351 12.04 -18.11 -26.83
N GLU A 352 10.75 -18.37 -26.95
CA GLU A 352 9.82 -18.49 -25.83
C GLU A 352 9.64 -19.94 -25.34
N TYR A 353 10.08 -20.96 -26.08
CA TYR A 353 9.99 -22.38 -25.67
C TYR A 353 10.60 -22.67 -24.29
N PRO A 354 11.74 -22.09 -23.90
CA PRO A 354 12.28 -22.33 -22.57
C PRO A 354 11.39 -21.85 -21.41
N LEU A 355 10.44 -20.95 -21.66
CA LEU A 355 9.44 -20.51 -20.67
C LEU A 355 8.30 -21.51 -20.47
N CYS A 356 8.17 -22.49 -21.36
CA CYS A 356 7.18 -23.54 -21.26
C CYS A 356 7.50 -24.48 -20.09
N THR A 357 6.52 -24.72 -19.25
CA THR A 357 6.64 -25.65 -18.13
C THR A 357 5.47 -26.61 -18.13
N GLU A 358 5.78 -27.92 -18.24
CA GLU A 358 4.76 -28.96 -18.13
C GLU A 358 4.03 -28.88 -16.79
N PRO A 359 2.72 -29.16 -16.74
CA PRO A 359 1.91 -29.05 -15.51
C PRO A 359 2.51 -29.77 -14.30
N ALA A 360 3.09 -30.95 -14.52
CA ALA A 360 3.71 -31.77 -13.47
C ALA A 360 4.96 -31.13 -12.85
N ASN A 361 5.61 -30.23 -13.59
CA ASN A 361 6.87 -29.58 -13.19
C ASN A 361 6.67 -28.12 -12.71
N ARG A 362 5.42 -27.66 -12.64
CA ARG A 362 5.12 -26.29 -12.20
C ARG A 362 5.30 -26.16 -10.71
N LEU A 363 5.95 -25.08 -10.32
CA LEU A 363 6.10 -24.70 -8.92
C LEU A 363 4.76 -24.18 -8.34
N PRO A 364 4.55 -24.27 -7.01
CA PRO A 364 3.24 -24.06 -6.41
C PRO A 364 2.66 -22.66 -6.59
N ASN A 365 3.51 -21.62 -6.57
CA ASN A 365 3.10 -20.22 -6.52
C ASN A 365 3.58 -19.44 -7.74
N SER A 366 2.90 -18.34 -8.08
CA SER A 366 3.33 -17.43 -9.13
C SER A 366 4.68 -16.78 -8.78
N GLN A 367 4.93 -16.49 -7.51
CA GLN A 367 6.21 -15.95 -7.03
C GLN A 367 7.38 -16.89 -7.34
N ASP A 368 7.17 -18.19 -7.28
CA ASP A 368 8.18 -19.18 -7.64
C ASP A 368 8.62 -19.05 -9.11
N GLY A 369 7.72 -18.62 -9.99
CA GLY A 369 8.03 -18.31 -11.38
C GLY A 369 9.06 -17.17 -11.56
N ILE A 370 9.26 -16.34 -10.54
CA ILE A 370 10.26 -15.28 -10.52
C ILE A 370 11.46 -15.67 -9.65
N TRP A 371 11.21 -16.04 -8.39
CA TRP A 371 12.25 -16.06 -7.37
C TRP A 371 12.94 -17.41 -7.19
N ASN A 372 12.27 -18.51 -7.56
CA ASN A 372 12.85 -19.84 -7.41
C ASN A 372 13.97 -20.08 -8.44
N ALA A 373 15.10 -20.64 -7.98
CA ALA A 373 16.24 -20.96 -8.84
C ALA A 373 15.89 -21.93 -9.99
N GLN A 374 14.84 -22.75 -9.82
CA GLN A 374 14.36 -23.69 -10.84
C GLN A 374 13.40 -23.04 -11.86
N SER A 375 13.05 -21.76 -11.68
CA SER A 375 12.19 -21.05 -12.63
C SER A 375 12.81 -21.04 -14.03
N PRO A 376 12.01 -21.24 -15.08
CA PRO A 376 12.49 -21.11 -16.47
C PRO A 376 13.17 -19.76 -16.76
N LEU A 377 12.71 -18.67 -16.17
CA LEU A 377 13.34 -17.33 -16.32
C LEU A 377 14.81 -17.32 -15.88
N ASN A 378 15.20 -18.14 -14.90
CA ASN A 378 16.56 -18.21 -14.39
C ASN A 378 17.49 -19.07 -15.27
N ARG A 379 16.96 -19.69 -16.34
CA ARG A 379 17.74 -20.45 -17.32
C ARG A 379 18.27 -19.59 -18.47
N TYR A 380 17.81 -18.34 -18.58
CA TYR A 380 18.31 -17.38 -19.57
C TYR A 380 19.61 -16.74 -19.09
N THR A 381 20.44 -16.40 -20.06
CA THR A 381 21.68 -15.64 -19.80
C THR A 381 21.35 -14.22 -19.35
N GLY A 382 22.15 -13.69 -18.43
CA GLY A 382 21.99 -12.34 -17.90
C GLY A 382 21.23 -12.28 -16.57
N THR A 383 20.95 -11.07 -16.13
CA THR A 383 20.22 -10.85 -14.89
C THR A 383 18.73 -11.14 -15.08
N ARG A 384 18.09 -11.70 -14.03
CA ARG A 384 16.65 -12.03 -14.03
C ARG A 384 15.78 -10.86 -14.49
N PHE A 385 16.10 -9.66 -14.06
CA PHE A 385 15.35 -8.43 -14.38
C PHE A 385 15.96 -7.65 -15.53
N SER A 386 16.66 -8.34 -16.44
CA SER A 386 17.15 -7.69 -17.67
C SER A 386 15.99 -7.24 -18.56
N PRO A 387 16.21 -6.20 -19.37
CA PRO A 387 15.22 -5.74 -20.35
C PRO A 387 14.75 -6.82 -21.32
N GLU A 388 15.65 -7.69 -21.71
CA GLU A 388 15.39 -8.81 -22.64
C GLU A 388 14.46 -9.83 -21.99
N ASN A 389 14.75 -10.24 -20.75
CA ASN A 389 13.90 -11.15 -19.98
C ASN A 389 12.53 -10.54 -19.70
N ASN A 390 12.47 -9.23 -19.42
CA ASN A 390 11.21 -8.52 -19.22
C ASN A 390 10.36 -8.48 -20.51
N ALA A 391 10.96 -8.21 -21.66
CA ALA A 391 10.28 -8.23 -22.95
C ALA A 391 9.79 -9.64 -23.30
N LEU A 392 10.65 -10.65 -23.14
CA LEU A 392 10.33 -12.04 -23.40
C LEU A 392 9.17 -12.54 -22.50
N GLY A 393 9.24 -12.27 -21.20
CA GLY A 393 8.17 -12.62 -20.25
C GLY A 393 6.84 -11.94 -20.57
N ASN A 394 6.88 -10.66 -21.00
CA ASN A 394 5.70 -9.91 -21.40
C ASN A 394 5.02 -10.50 -22.65
N ASP A 395 5.81 -10.87 -23.67
CA ASP A 395 5.28 -11.39 -24.93
C ASP A 395 4.70 -12.78 -24.74
N PHE A 396 5.41 -13.66 -24.03
CA PHE A 396 4.89 -14.97 -23.62
C PHE A 396 3.59 -14.85 -22.84
N ALA A 397 3.54 -13.97 -21.85
CA ALA A 397 2.36 -13.80 -21.02
C ALA A 397 1.14 -13.31 -21.81
N LYS A 398 1.33 -12.36 -22.72
CA LYS A 398 0.25 -11.91 -23.61
C LYS A 398 -0.29 -13.02 -24.50
N ARG A 399 0.60 -13.86 -25.07
CA ARG A 399 0.19 -15.03 -25.87
C ARG A 399 -0.60 -16.03 -25.03
N ALA A 400 -0.12 -16.33 -23.81
CA ALA A 400 -0.81 -17.22 -22.90
C ALA A 400 -2.22 -16.72 -22.55
N ILE A 401 -2.36 -15.43 -22.21
CA ILE A 401 -3.67 -14.81 -21.88
C ILE A 401 -4.62 -14.86 -23.08
N ILE A 402 -4.11 -14.57 -24.29
CA ILE A 402 -4.94 -14.57 -25.50
C ILE A 402 -5.36 -16.00 -25.87
N ALA A 403 -4.47 -16.98 -25.72
CA ALA A 403 -4.77 -18.39 -26.02
C ALA A 403 -5.70 -19.02 -24.97
N GLN A 404 -5.57 -18.63 -23.70
CA GLN A 404 -6.23 -19.24 -22.55
C GLN A 404 -6.95 -18.20 -21.66
N PRO A 405 -7.90 -17.41 -22.19
CA PRO A 405 -8.52 -16.30 -21.44
C PRO A 405 -9.35 -16.78 -20.24
N PHE A 406 -9.96 -17.98 -20.33
CA PHE A 406 -10.77 -18.54 -19.22
C PHE A 406 -9.88 -19.03 -18.08
N ASP A 407 -8.75 -19.66 -18.36
CA ASP A 407 -7.79 -20.09 -17.35
C ASP A 407 -7.18 -18.90 -16.63
N TYR A 408 -6.87 -17.84 -17.37
CA TYR A 408 -6.45 -16.56 -16.78
C TYR A 408 -7.53 -15.98 -15.84
N LEU A 409 -8.79 -15.91 -16.29
CA LEU A 409 -9.88 -15.40 -15.47
C LEU A 409 -10.12 -16.26 -14.23
N GLN A 410 -9.99 -17.58 -14.35
CA GLN A 410 -10.11 -18.49 -13.23
C GLN A 410 -9.03 -18.25 -12.16
N VAL A 411 -7.78 -18.08 -12.57
CA VAL A 411 -6.68 -17.82 -11.65
C VAL A 411 -6.84 -16.44 -10.97
N VAL A 412 -7.25 -15.41 -11.73
CA VAL A 412 -7.56 -14.08 -11.19
C VAL A 412 -8.72 -14.14 -10.18
N ALA A 413 -9.80 -14.84 -10.53
CA ALA A 413 -10.95 -14.99 -9.65
C ALA A 413 -10.58 -15.75 -8.37
N HIS A 414 -9.81 -16.85 -8.49
CA HIS A 414 -9.34 -17.62 -7.35
C HIS A 414 -8.57 -16.74 -6.34
N ASP A 415 -7.63 -15.93 -6.83
CA ASP A 415 -6.83 -15.05 -5.98
C ASP A 415 -7.65 -13.89 -5.43
N PHE A 416 -8.55 -13.32 -6.23
CA PHE A 416 -9.47 -12.29 -5.75
C PHE A 416 -10.38 -12.79 -4.63
N PHE A 417 -10.97 -13.99 -4.77
CA PHE A 417 -11.84 -14.56 -3.74
C PHE A 417 -11.08 -15.09 -2.52
N ARG A 418 -9.77 -15.34 -2.63
CA ARG A 418 -8.91 -15.66 -1.49
C ARG A 418 -8.94 -14.57 -0.41
N VAL A 419 -9.09 -13.30 -0.81
CA VAL A 419 -9.24 -12.14 0.10
C VAL A 419 -10.34 -12.36 1.14
N PHE A 420 -11.43 -13.06 0.76
CA PHE A 420 -12.65 -13.15 1.56
C PHE A 420 -12.73 -14.42 2.44
N ARG A 421 -11.64 -15.18 2.56
CA ARG A 421 -11.59 -16.33 3.46
C ARG A 421 -11.65 -15.85 4.92
N TRP A 422 -12.32 -16.63 5.76
CA TRP A 422 -12.43 -16.33 7.18
C TRP A 422 -11.06 -16.32 7.86
N GLU A 423 -10.26 -17.34 7.62
CA GLU A 423 -8.92 -17.45 8.17
C GLU A 423 -7.85 -17.07 7.15
N ARG A 424 -6.79 -16.47 7.64
CA ARG A 424 -5.57 -16.27 6.87
C ARG A 424 -4.80 -17.59 6.84
N THR A 425 -4.67 -18.15 5.67
CA THR A 425 -3.82 -19.34 5.46
C THR A 425 -2.42 -18.88 5.07
N VAL A 426 -1.41 -19.69 5.41
CA VAL A 426 -0.03 -19.45 4.94
C VAL A 426 -0.02 -19.28 3.41
N PHE A 427 0.52 -18.18 2.94
CA PHE A 427 0.63 -17.88 1.51
C PHE A 427 1.59 -16.69 1.27
N PRO A 428 2.46 -16.73 0.23
CA PRO A 428 2.73 -17.86 -0.67
C PRO A 428 3.46 -19.02 0.02
N ASP A 429 4.29 -18.73 1.00
CA ASP A 429 5.11 -19.66 1.78
C ASP A 429 5.26 -19.17 3.23
N GLU A 430 5.74 -20.03 4.13
CA GLU A 430 5.90 -19.73 5.56
C GLU A 430 6.90 -18.59 5.79
N ALA A 431 7.99 -18.54 5.01
CA ALA A 431 9.02 -17.53 5.18
C ALA A 431 8.50 -16.12 4.89
N THR A 432 7.69 -15.98 3.83
CA THR A 432 7.03 -14.72 3.47
C THR A 432 5.90 -14.39 4.44
N TYR A 433 5.01 -15.37 4.72
CA TYR A 433 3.85 -15.16 5.59
C TYR A 433 4.25 -14.71 6.99
N SER A 434 5.26 -15.33 7.57
CA SER A 434 5.74 -14.97 8.92
C SER A 434 6.28 -13.54 9.02
N GLN A 435 6.58 -12.86 7.90
CA GLN A 435 6.98 -11.44 7.89
C GLN A 435 5.79 -10.48 8.12
N TYR A 436 4.55 -10.98 8.02
CA TYR A 436 3.33 -10.22 8.34
C TYR A 436 2.90 -10.38 9.80
N GLU A 437 3.70 -11.07 10.62
CA GLU A 437 3.39 -11.28 12.03
C GLU A 437 4.39 -10.57 12.93
N PHE A 438 3.92 -10.19 14.11
CA PHE A 438 4.79 -9.75 15.18
C PHE A 438 5.60 -10.93 15.71
N GLY A 439 6.84 -11.06 15.24
CA GLY A 439 7.70 -12.23 15.50
C GLY A 439 8.07 -12.41 16.98
N LYS A 440 8.30 -13.67 17.38
CA LYS A 440 8.79 -14.00 18.74
C LYS A 440 10.29 -13.78 18.93
N LYS A 441 11.03 -13.75 17.83
CA LYS A 441 12.49 -13.61 17.82
C LYS A 441 12.91 -12.55 16.82
N SER A 442 14.01 -11.89 17.12
CA SER A 442 14.70 -11.03 16.18
C SER A 442 15.15 -11.83 14.96
N ARG A 443 14.92 -11.30 13.77
CA ARG A 443 15.47 -11.85 12.53
C ARG A 443 16.82 -11.20 12.27
N PRO A 444 17.82 -11.96 11.82
CA PRO A 444 19.06 -11.37 11.35
C PRO A 444 18.78 -10.49 10.13
N LEU A 445 19.56 -9.44 9.98
CA LEU A 445 19.58 -8.67 8.74
C LEU A 445 20.15 -9.55 7.62
N PRO A 446 19.57 -9.52 6.42
CA PRO A 446 20.02 -10.37 5.32
C PRO A 446 21.36 -9.89 4.75
N GLU A 447 22.15 -10.85 4.25
CA GLU A 447 23.48 -10.61 3.69
C GLU A 447 23.50 -10.77 2.14
N TRP A 448 22.35 -10.68 1.47
CA TRP A 448 22.33 -10.75 0.01
C TRP A 448 22.79 -9.44 -0.63
N HIS A 449 23.32 -9.57 -1.85
CA HIS A 449 23.68 -8.43 -2.68
C HIS A 449 22.42 -7.77 -3.28
N MET A 450 22.43 -6.44 -3.28
CA MET A 450 21.36 -5.64 -3.85
C MET A 450 21.55 -5.41 -5.35
N PRO A 451 20.48 -5.28 -6.14
CA PRO A 451 20.59 -4.75 -7.50
C PRO A 451 21.23 -3.35 -7.46
N GLY A 452 22.28 -3.14 -8.25
CA GLY A 452 23.05 -1.90 -8.22
C GLY A 452 24.27 -1.91 -7.29
N GLY A 453 24.46 -2.97 -6.47
CA GLY A 453 25.59 -3.16 -5.56
C GLY A 453 25.20 -3.05 -4.09
N GLY A 454 26.17 -3.21 -3.19
CA GLY A 454 25.94 -3.16 -1.75
C GLY A 454 25.36 -4.46 -1.17
N ILE A 455 25.30 -4.52 0.16
CA ILE A 455 24.77 -5.64 0.94
C ILE A 455 23.60 -5.13 1.78
N ALA A 456 22.48 -5.85 1.79
CA ALA A 456 21.24 -5.44 2.45
C ALA A 456 21.43 -5.05 3.93
N SER A 457 22.19 -5.84 4.69
CA SER A 457 22.49 -5.52 6.10
C SER A 457 23.36 -4.26 6.27
N ALA A 458 24.29 -4.04 5.34
CA ALA A 458 25.15 -2.85 5.36
C ALA A 458 24.36 -1.58 5.09
N GLU A 459 23.38 -1.61 4.16
CA GLU A 459 22.50 -0.50 3.87
C GLU A 459 21.65 -0.10 5.09
N ALA A 460 21.08 -1.08 5.78
CA ALA A 460 20.31 -0.81 7.00
C ALA A 460 21.18 -0.18 8.10
N ARG A 461 22.39 -0.70 8.34
CA ARG A 461 23.33 -0.15 9.33
C ARG A 461 23.82 1.26 8.93
N ALA A 462 24.06 1.49 7.64
CA ALA A 462 24.47 2.81 7.13
C ALA A 462 23.36 3.85 7.31
N TYR A 463 22.09 3.47 7.09
CA TYR A 463 20.95 4.34 7.30
C TYR A 463 20.79 4.74 8.77
N GLU A 464 20.80 3.77 9.71
CA GLU A 464 20.62 3.98 11.16
C GLU A 464 21.87 4.55 11.84
N ARG A 465 23.07 4.38 11.21
CA ARG A 465 24.39 4.60 11.83
C ARG A 465 24.61 3.78 13.10
N GLY A 466 24.07 2.56 13.13
CA GLY A 466 24.11 1.68 14.28
C GLY A 466 23.58 0.29 14.00
N ASP A 467 23.27 -0.47 15.07
CA ASP A 467 22.60 -1.77 14.93
C ASP A 467 21.14 -1.55 14.52
N ALA A 468 20.86 -1.80 13.25
CA ALA A 468 19.52 -1.66 12.67
C ALA A 468 18.64 -2.91 12.89
N ARG A 469 19.16 -3.97 13.51
CA ARG A 469 18.44 -5.22 13.72
C ARG A 469 17.23 -5.01 14.62
N THR A 470 16.07 -5.52 14.21
CA THR A 470 14.85 -5.50 15.03
C THR A 470 15.08 -6.23 16.35
N GLN A 471 14.93 -5.53 17.46
CA GLN A 471 14.93 -6.08 18.81
C GLN A 471 13.51 -6.36 19.26
N VAL A 472 13.28 -7.54 19.86
CA VAL A 472 11.98 -7.95 20.40
C VAL A 472 12.01 -7.71 21.92
N VAL A 473 11.23 -6.74 22.39
CA VAL A 473 11.27 -6.26 23.78
C VAL A 473 9.95 -6.59 24.49
N ASP A 474 9.99 -7.58 25.38
CA ASP A 474 8.84 -7.90 26.26
C ASP A 474 8.78 -6.94 27.46
N PRO A 475 7.60 -6.60 28.01
CA PRO A 475 6.30 -7.23 27.71
C PRO A 475 5.59 -6.66 26.47
N PHE A 476 6.05 -5.56 25.88
CA PHE A 476 5.35 -4.86 24.78
C PHE A 476 5.19 -5.74 23.54
N ALA A 477 6.24 -6.49 23.18
CA ALA A 477 6.16 -7.42 22.05
C ALA A 477 5.14 -8.55 22.32
N GLY A 478 5.07 -9.05 23.54
CA GLY A 478 4.05 -10.02 23.97
C GLY A 478 2.63 -9.48 23.82
N VAL A 479 2.40 -8.22 24.22
CA VAL A 479 1.10 -7.54 24.06
C VAL A 479 0.75 -7.38 22.59
N ALA A 480 1.69 -6.95 21.73
CA ALA A 480 1.46 -6.78 20.29
C ALA A 480 1.09 -8.11 19.61
N ARG A 481 1.78 -9.22 19.94
CA ARG A 481 1.46 -10.57 19.46
C ARG A 481 0.06 -11.01 19.88
N GLY A 482 -0.22 -10.97 21.19
CA GLY A 482 -1.55 -11.35 21.71
C GLY A 482 -2.68 -10.51 21.12
N TYR A 483 -2.42 -9.23 20.86
CA TYR A 483 -3.36 -8.37 20.14
C TYR A 483 -3.58 -8.85 18.70
N GLN A 484 -2.51 -9.19 17.96
CA GLN A 484 -2.59 -9.64 16.57
C GLN A 484 -3.33 -10.98 16.44
N ASP A 485 -3.18 -11.89 17.41
CA ASP A 485 -3.86 -13.19 17.40
C ASP A 485 -5.40 -13.05 17.44
N VAL A 486 -5.91 -11.95 18.02
CA VAL A 486 -7.34 -11.75 18.28
C VAL A 486 -7.96 -10.66 17.41
N PHE A 487 -7.30 -9.51 17.28
CA PHE A 487 -7.87 -8.28 16.74
C PHE A 487 -7.40 -7.97 15.32
N TYR A 488 -7.93 -8.71 14.35
CA TYR A 488 -7.70 -8.42 12.93
C TYR A 488 -8.97 -8.60 12.09
N LEU A 489 -9.01 -7.93 10.96
CA LEU A 489 -10.12 -8.08 10.01
C LEU A 489 -10.06 -9.42 9.31
N ARG A 490 -11.08 -10.24 9.54
CA ARG A 490 -11.29 -11.49 8.81
C ARG A 490 -11.69 -11.18 7.37
N GLY A 491 -11.32 -12.03 6.42
CA GLY A 491 -11.64 -11.80 5.00
C GLY A 491 -13.15 -11.63 4.74
N THR A 492 -13.98 -12.42 5.41
CA THR A 492 -15.45 -12.28 5.32
C THR A 492 -15.96 -10.93 5.85
N MET A 493 -15.29 -10.33 6.86
CA MET A 493 -15.62 -8.99 7.33
C MET A 493 -15.31 -7.94 6.27
N ILE A 494 -14.19 -8.09 5.56
CA ILE A 494 -13.82 -7.22 4.42
C ILE A 494 -14.88 -7.35 3.32
N GLY A 495 -15.30 -8.59 3.00
CA GLY A 495 -16.40 -8.85 2.07
C GLY A 495 -17.70 -8.17 2.48
N ALA A 496 -18.07 -8.27 3.77
CA ALA A 496 -19.25 -7.61 4.31
C ALA A 496 -19.16 -6.07 4.19
N ILE A 497 -18.02 -5.47 4.50
CA ILE A 497 -17.78 -4.04 4.35
C ILE A 497 -17.97 -3.59 2.90
N LEU A 498 -17.40 -4.35 1.94
CA LEU A 498 -17.56 -4.06 0.50
C LEU A 498 -19.02 -4.21 0.05
N LEU A 499 -19.74 -5.25 0.52
CA LEU A 499 -21.16 -5.46 0.21
C LEU A 499 -22.06 -4.36 0.79
N ILE A 500 -21.78 -3.88 2.02
CA ILE A 500 -22.47 -2.73 2.60
C ILE A 500 -22.22 -1.48 1.75
N GLY A 501 -20.98 -1.26 1.33
CA GLY A 501 -20.65 -0.16 0.42
C GLY A 501 -21.41 -0.25 -0.91
N LEU A 502 -21.43 -1.43 -1.52
CA LEU A 502 -22.17 -1.71 -2.75
C LEU A 502 -23.69 -1.47 -2.57
N ALA A 503 -24.27 -1.99 -1.50
CA ALA A 503 -25.66 -1.77 -1.16
C ALA A 503 -26.00 -0.27 -1.03
N GLY A 504 -25.07 0.54 -0.56
CA GLY A 504 -25.19 1.99 -0.47
C GLY A 504 -25.19 2.72 -1.83
N LEU A 505 -24.70 2.08 -2.89
CA LEU A 505 -24.73 2.65 -4.26
C LEU A 505 -26.10 2.45 -4.92
N VAL A 506 -26.80 1.37 -4.58
CA VAL A 506 -28.08 0.98 -5.23
C VAL A 506 -29.17 2.06 -5.11
N PRO A 507 -29.47 2.66 -3.93
CA PRO A 507 -30.47 3.70 -3.81
C PRO A 507 -30.17 4.95 -4.65
N LEU A 508 -28.89 5.14 -5.00
CA LEU A 508 -28.41 6.29 -5.76
C LEU A 508 -28.01 5.93 -7.19
N TRP A 509 -28.51 4.80 -7.71
CA TRP A 509 -28.21 4.32 -9.06
C TRP A 509 -28.40 5.39 -10.14
N ARG A 510 -29.48 6.17 -10.07
CA ARG A 510 -29.73 7.29 -10.99
C ARG A 510 -28.68 8.40 -10.94
N ARG A 511 -27.85 8.43 -9.88
CA ARG A 511 -26.73 9.35 -9.70
C ARG A 511 -25.40 8.59 -9.73
N PHE A 512 -25.38 7.41 -10.37
CA PHE A 512 -24.21 6.53 -10.44
C PHE A 512 -23.60 6.26 -9.05
N GLY A 513 -24.42 5.96 -8.04
CA GLY A 513 -23.96 5.69 -6.67
C GLY A 513 -23.48 6.92 -5.88
N GLY A 514 -23.45 8.11 -6.52
CA GLY A 514 -23.01 9.35 -5.87
C GLY A 514 -21.52 9.33 -5.48
N GLU A 515 -21.20 9.98 -4.37
CA GLU A 515 -19.80 10.13 -3.90
C GLU A 515 -19.20 8.83 -3.36
N ALA A 516 -20.01 7.86 -2.94
CA ALA A 516 -19.53 6.57 -2.44
C ALA A 516 -18.97 5.68 -3.58
N LEU A 517 -19.27 5.99 -4.86
CA LEU A 517 -18.75 5.25 -5.99
C LEU A 517 -17.21 5.24 -6.02
N LEU A 518 -16.57 6.40 -5.84
CA LEU A 518 -15.12 6.52 -5.92
C LEU A 518 -14.40 5.60 -4.92
N PRO A 519 -14.63 5.72 -3.58
CA PRO A 519 -13.92 4.87 -2.63
C PRO A 519 -14.27 3.39 -2.81
N TRP A 520 -15.51 3.04 -3.23
CA TRP A 520 -15.89 1.66 -3.47
C TRP A 520 -15.17 1.06 -4.68
N THR A 521 -15.14 1.78 -5.82
CA THR A 521 -14.47 1.30 -7.03
C THR A 521 -12.96 1.22 -6.85
N LEU A 522 -12.34 2.18 -6.16
CA LEU A 522 -10.93 2.12 -5.86
C LEU A 522 -10.59 0.97 -4.90
N ALA A 523 -11.40 0.72 -3.86
CA ALA A 523 -11.21 -0.43 -2.96
C ALA A 523 -11.24 -1.75 -3.73
N THR A 524 -12.29 -1.95 -4.55
CA THR A 524 -12.42 -3.16 -5.37
C THR A 524 -11.30 -3.29 -6.40
N GLY A 525 -10.93 -2.17 -7.05
CA GLY A 525 -9.84 -2.12 -8.02
C GLY A 525 -8.48 -2.46 -7.41
N LEU A 526 -8.18 -1.99 -6.19
CA LEU A 526 -6.94 -2.31 -5.48
C LEU A 526 -6.85 -3.78 -5.05
N LEU A 527 -7.98 -4.46 -4.82
CA LEU A 527 -8.00 -5.90 -4.58
C LEU A 527 -7.85 -6.71 -5.88
N LEU A 528 -8.43 -6.22 -6.98
CA LEU A 528 -8.42 -6.92 -8.25
C LEU A 528 -7.09 -6.76 -9.01
N ALA A 529 -6.47 -5.59 -8.97
CA ALA A 529 -5.29 -5.29 -9.77
C ALA A 529 -4.10 -6.23 -9.48
N PRO A 530 -3.70 -6.51 -8.22
CA PRO A 530 -2.64 -7.48 -7.94
C PRO A 530 -3.00 -8.88 -8.39
N ALA A 531 -4.24 -9.33 -8.17
CA ALA A 531 -4.72 -10.63 -8.62
C ALA A 531 -4.66 -10.78 -10.15
N ALA A 532 -4.85 -9.70 -10.90
CA ALA A 532 -4.77 -9.70 -12.36
C ALA A 532 -3.33 -9.63 -12.89
N THR A 533 -2.44 -8.87 -12.24
CA THR A 533 -1.12 -8.53 -12.81
C THR A 533 0.07 -9.23 -12.17
N ALA A 534 -0.08 -9.76 -10.96
CA ALA A 534 0.99 -10.39 -10.22
C ALA A 534 0.50 -11.65 -9.50
N GLU A 535 0.17 -11.55 -8.23
CA GLU A 535 -0.32 -12.62 -7.39
C GLU A 535 -1.06 -12.02 -6.18
N PHE A 536 -1.86 -12.86 -5.48
CA PHE A 536 -2.38 -12.52 -4.17
C PHE A 536 -1.24 -12.32 -3.17
N ASP A 537 -1.37 -11.28 -2.33
CA ASP A 537 -0.55 -11.09 -1.15
C ASP A 537 -1.39 -10.39 -0.07
N TYR A 538 -1.24 -10.78 1.18
CA TYR A 538 -2.03 -10.20 2.28
C TYR A 538 -1.79 -8.70 2.47
N ARG A 539 -0.57 -8.20 2.19
CA ARG A 539 -0.29 -6.76 2.25
C ARG A 539 -1.05 -5.94 1.20
N TYR A 540 -1.40 -6.55 0.06
CA TYR A 540 -2.18 -5.86 -0.99
C TYR A 540 -3.65 -5.69 -0.64
N VAL A 541 -4.14 -6.41 0.38
CA VAL A 541 -5.51 -6.26 0.88
C VAL A 541 -5.67 -4.99 1.72
N LEU A 542 -4.65 -4.65 2.52
CA LEU A 542 -4.71 -3.56 3.49
C LEU A 542 -5.00 -2.17 2.87
N PRO A 543 -4.42 -1.79 1.71
CA PRO A 543 -4.72 -0.51 1.06
C PRO A 543 -6.18 -0.33 0.63
N ALA A 544 -6.93 -1.41 0.44
CA ALA A 544 -8.34 -1.35 0.08
C ALA A 544 -9.25 -1.06 1.30
N ILE A 545 -8.83 -1.42 2.51
CA ILE A 545 -9.66 -1.35 3.72
C ILE A 545 -10.14 0.07 4.05
N PRO A 546 -9.30 1.12 4.04
CA PRO A 546 -9.74 2.49 4.33
C PRO A 546 -10.81 2.99 3.35
N LEU A 547 -10.65 2.66 2.09
CA LEU A 547 -11.59 3.04 1.03
C LEU A 547 -12.90 2.27 1.14
N ALA A 548 -12.84 0.96 1.40
CA ALA A 548 -14.02 0.12 1.62
C ALA A 548 -14.81 0.60 2.85
N ALA A 549 -14.12 0.89 3.96
CA ALA A 549 -14.72 1.40 5.19
C ALA A 549 -15.39 2.77 4.98
N LEU A 550 -14.75 3.66 4.23
CA LEU A 550 -15.34 4.95 3.82
C LEU A 550 -16.60 4.75 2.98
N ALA A 551 -16.56 3.85 1.99
CA ALA A 551 -17.72 3.54 1.13
C ALA A 551 -18.87 2.93 1.94
N ALA A 552 -18.57 1.99 2.83
CA ALA A 552 -19.56 1.37 3.73
C ALA A 552 -20.19 2.41 4.68
N GLY A 553 -19.38 3.29 5.27
CA GLY A 553 -19.91 4.39 6.08
C GLY A 553 -20.83 5.30 5.27
N ALA A 554 -20.42 5.68 4.06
CA ALA A 554 -21.22 6.54 3.18
C ALA A 554 -22.55 5.91 2.74
N ALA A 555 -22.72 4.59 2.83
CA ALA A 555 -23.99 3.90 2.58
C ALA A 555 -25.11 4.34 3.53
N PHE A 556 -24.74 4.76 4.74
CA PHE A 556 -25.70 5.18 5.79
C PHE A 556 -26.01 6.68 5.78
N ARG A 557 -25.64 7.42 4.75
CA ARG A 557 -25.97 8.84 4.62
C ARG A 557 -27.50 9.06 4.54
N PRO A 558 -28.02 10.21 5.03
CA PRO A 558 -29.47 10.48 5.08
C PRO A 558 -30.18 10.33 3.73
N GLU A 559 -29.57 10.77 2.62
CA GLU A 559 -30.17 10.69 1.29
C GLU A 559 -30.35 9.24 0.81
N ALA A 560 -29.37 8.36 1.05
CA ALA A 560 -29.46 6.95 0.67
C ALA A 560 -30.56 6.24 1.49
N ARG A 561 -30.63 6.53 2.81
CA ARG A 561 -31.67 5.99 3.68
C ARG A 561 -33.07 6.47 3.30
N ALA A 562 -33.26 7.75 2.97
CA ALA A 562 -34.53 8.28 2.54
C ALA A 562 -35.04 7.64 1.24
N THR A 563 -34.14 7.43 0.26
CA THR A 563 -34.46 6.76 -1.02
C THR A 563 -34.81 5.29 -0.79
N ALA A 564 -34.05 4.56 0.01
CA ALA A 564 -34.33 3.16 0.36
C ALA A 564 -35.67 3.02 1.08
N ALA A 565 -35.98 3.91 2.05
CA ALA A 565 -37.27 3.93 2.74
C ALA A 565 -38.45 4.23 1.80
N GLY A 566 -38.25 5.06 0.77
CA GLY A 566 -39.23 5.29 -0.29
C GLY A 566 -39.56 4.00 -1.06
N TRP A 567 -38.55 3.25 -1.47
CA TRP A 567 -38.74 1.98 -2.18
C TRP A 567 -39.47 0.92 -1.35
N THR A 568 -39.12 0.76 -0.06
CA THR A 568 -39.80 -0.19 0.82
C THR A 568 -41.27 0.17 1.03
N ARG A 569 -41.62 1.45 1.07
CA ARG A 569 -43.03 1.89 1.11
C ARG A 569 -43.78 1.57 -0.19
N THR A 570 -43.17 1.81 -1.33
CA THR A 570 -43.76 1.50 -2.66
C THR A 570 -43.95 -0.01 -2.82
N LEU A 571 -42.99 -0.84 -2.42
CA LEU A 571 -43.11 -2.29 -2.47
C LEU A 571 -44.20 -2.84 -1.51
N ARG A 572 -44.41 -2.21 -0.35
CA ARG A 572 -45.48 -2.56 0.60
C ARG A 572 -46.86 -2.06 0.14
N ALA A 573 -46.90 -1.02 -0.68
CA ALA A 573 -48.13 -0.43 -1.21
C ALA A 573 -48.64 -1.12 -2.47
N VAL A 574 -47.93 -2.11 -3.05
CA VAL A 574 -48.47 -2.96 -4.13
C VAL A 574 -49.57 -3.84 -3.51
N PRO A 575 -50.84 -3.63 -3.91
CA PRO A 575 -51.98 -4.35 -3.32
C PRO A 575 -51.79 -5.87 -3.58
N LYS A 576 -52.10 -6.68 -2.57
CA LYS A 576 -52.26 -8.16 -2.67
C LYS A 576 -53.49 -8.55 -3.54
N SER A 577 -53.95 -7.73 -4.47
CA SER A 577 -55.19 -7.87 -5.22
C SER A 577 -55.08 -8.67 -6.51
N ARG A 578 -54.17 -9.65 -6.62
CA ARG A 578 -54.14 -10.58 -7.76
C ARG A 578 -54.02 -12.06 -7.40
N ARG A 579 -54.36 -12.44 -6.19
CA ARG A 579 -54.34 -13.88 -5.80
C ARG A 579 -55.72 -14.43 -5.43
N GLY A 580 -56.81 -13.85 -5.91
CA GLY A 580 -58.15 -14.24 -5.50
C GLY A 580 -59.23 -14.13 -6.60
N GLN A 581 -58.89 -14.22 -7.90
CA GLN A 581 -59.91 -14.18 -8.97
C GLN A 581 -59.81 -15.28 -10.02
N ASP A 582 -59.04 -16.34 -9.81
CA ASP A 582 -59.01 -17.48 -10.76
C ASP A 582 -59.59 -18.76 -10.17
N GLU A 583 -60.53 -18.67 -9.22
CA GLU A 583 -61.35 -19.79 -8.76
C GLU A 583 -62.81 -19.38 -8.67
N ALA A 584 -63.43 -19.07 -9.82
CA ALA A 584 -64.86 -19.14 -9.99
C ALA A 584 -65.17 -20.01 -11.21
N THR A 585 -65.26 -21.30 -10.95
CA THR A 585 -65.89 -22.27 -11.85
C THR A 585 -67.36 -21.95 -11.99
N PRO A 586 -67.91 -21.86 -13.20
CA PRO A 586 -69.36 -21.82 -13.38
C PRO A 586 -69.89 -23.27 -13.28
N LYS A 587 -70.63 -23.56 -12.21
CA LYS A 587 -71.53 -24.70 -12.15
C LYS A 587 -72.87 -24.28 -12.70
N ASP A 588 -73.46 -25.24 -13.48
CA ASP A 588 -74.84 -25.36 -13.91
C ASP A 588 -75.32 -24.51 -15.10
N ALA A 589 -75.21 -25.10 -16.28
CA ALA A 589 -76.15 -24.91 -17.38
C ALA A 589 -76.91 -26.20 -17.59
N ASP A 590 -78.21 -26.19 -17.24
CA ASP A 590 -79.20 -27.23 -17.43
C ASP A 590 -79.56 -27.33 -18.94
N PRO A 591 -79.63 -28.58 -19.54
CA PRO A 591 -80.01 -28.79 -20.92
C PRO A 591 -81.49 -29.12 -21.00
N LYS A 592 -82.35 -28.20 -21.44
CA LYS A 592 -83.69 -28.47 -22.01
C LYS A 592 -84.22 -27.26 -22.65
N THR A 593 -84.35 -27.26 -23.97
CA THR A 593 -85.59 -27.43 -24.78
C THR A 593 -85.33 -27.10 -26.25
N PRO A 594 -86.12 -27.75 -27.18
CA PRO A 594 -85.74 -27.90 -28.56
C PRO A 594 -86.57 -26.97 -29.51
N PHE A 595 -86.12 -26.87 -30.72
CA PHE A 595 -86.83 -26.54 -31.97
C PHE A 595 -87.86 -25.40 -32.03
N ALA A 596 -87.59 -24.41 -32.78
CA ALA A 596 -88.28 -24.02 -34.02
C ALA A 596 -87.37 -23.10 -34.85
#